data_c025a83cadd82107c0de26a509e54cbd
#
_entry.id   c025a83cadd82107c0de26a509e54cbd
#
_cell.length_a   1.000
_cell.length_b   1.000
_cell.length_c   1.000
_cell.angle_alpha   90.00
_cell.angle_beta   90.00
_cell.angle_gamma   90.00
#
_symmetry.space_group_name_H-M   'P 1'
#
loop_
_entity.id
_entity.type
_entity.pdbx_description
1 polymer ?
#
loop_
_entity_poly.entity_id
_entity_poly.type
_entity_poly.pdbx_seq_one_letter_code
_entity_poly.pdbx_strand_id
1 'polypeptide(L)'
;MKWDRFLHILRFLHFTDNRNEADMRDENSDRLWKVRNVFDILNQKFSKFYNPSEHVAVEEVIVKYKGRVIFRQYIPKKHKRFGIKIYKLCDKTEYTYDMTVYLGRDRQRTALYLTATHATVSELTKNIQGRGHKLYMDN
;
A
#
# COMPACT_ATOMS: atom_id res chain seq x y z
N MET A 1 24.68 1.13 16.91
CA MET A 1 23.64 1.67 17.83
C MET A 1 23.09 0.52 18.66
N LYS A 2 22.85 0.71 19.99
CA LYS A 2 22.23 -0.33 20.84
C LYS A 2 20.76 -0.55 20.45
N TRP A 3 20.28 -1.79 20.58
CA TRP A 3 18.92 -2.20 20.20
C TRP A 3 17.83 -1.37 20.90
N ASP A 4 17.98 -1.16 22.23
CA ASP A 4 17.01 -0.39 23.01
C ASP A 4 16.89 1.06 22.54
N ARG A 5 18.01 1.68 22.15
CA ARG A 5 18.00 3.03 21.58
C ARG A 5 17.27 3.07 20.23
N PHE A 6 17.47 2.06 19.39
CA PHE A 6 16.75 1.94 18.12
C PHE A 6 15.23 1.84 18.34
N LEU A 7 14.80 0.95 19.24
CA LEU A 7 13.38 0.81 19.56
C LEU A 7 12.79 2.08 20.17
N HIS A 8 13.57 2.79 20.99
CA HIS A 8 13.14 4.06 21.56
C HIS A 8 12.93 5.13 20.49
N ILE A 9 13.85 5.26 19.53
CA ILE A 9 13.70 6.18 18.40
C ILE A 9 12.45 5.82 17.58
N LEU A 10 12.25 4.55 17.24
CA LEU A 10 11.07 4.11 16.48
C LEU A 10 9.75 4.46 17.19
N ARG A 11 9.71 4.35 18.50
CA ARG A 11 8.51 4.67 19.30
C ARG A 11 8.09 6.14 19.19
N PHE A 12 9.05 7.03 19.04
CA PHE A 12 8.84 8.48 18.96
C PHE A 12 8.96 9.03 17.53
N LEU A 13 9.14 8.16 16.54
CA LEU A 13 9.23 8.57 15.15
C LEU A 13 7.87 9.01 14.62
N HIS A 14 7.78 10.27 14.23
CA HIS A 14 6.60 10.87 13.60
C HIS A 14 6.98 11.42 12.24
N PHE A 15 6.13 11.21 11.24
CA PHE A 15 6.33 11.72 9.87
C PHE A 15 5.45 12.92 9.57
N THR A 16 4.52 13.27 10.48
CA THR A 16 3.57 14.37 10.30
C THR A 16 3.25 14.98 11.67
N ASP A 17 3.02 16.28 11.70
CA ASP A 17 2.57 16.98 12.90
C ASP A 17 1.12 16.59 13.21
N ASN A 18 0.87 16.03 14.40
CA ASN A 18 -0.47 15.62 14.84
C ASN A 18 -1.45 16.80 14.98
N ARG A 19 -0.94 18.03 15.06
CA ARG A 19 -1.80 19.25 15.08
C ARG A 19 -2.52 19.49 13.76
N ASN A 20 -2.01 18.91 12.66
CA ASN A 20 -2.61 18.98 11.33
C ASN A 20 -3.58 17.82 11.08
N GLU A 21 -4.12 17.23 12.12
CA GLU A 21 -5.10 16.15 11.99
C GLU A 21 -6.34 16.67 11.26
N ALA A 22 -6.46 16.28 9.99
CA ALA A 22 -7.70 16.49 9.26
C ALA A 22 -8.82 15.76 10.00
N ASP A 23 -10.01 16.35 10.05
CA ASP A 23 -11.16 15.73 10.74
C ASP A 23 -11.35 14.31 10.14
N MET A 24 -11.02 13.31 10.94
CA MET A 24 -11.10 11.90 10.53
C MET A 24 -12.53 11.44 10.25
N ARG A 25 -13.53 12.29 10.55
CA ARG A 25 -14.95 12.10 10.24
C ARG A 25 -15.29 12.54 8.81
N ASP A 26 -14.44 13.36 8.17
CA ASP A 26 -14.63 13.72 6.78
C ASP A 26 -14.43 12.47 5.89
N GLU A 27 -15.44 12.16 5.09
CA GLU A 27 -15.40 11.08 4.11
C GLU A 27 -14.25 11.24 3.12
N ASN A 28 -13.75 12.44 2.89
CA ASN A 28 -12.64 12.75 2.00
C ASN A 28 -11.27 12.77 2.69
N SER A 29 -11.20 12.56 4.01
CA SER A 29 -9.94 12.58 4.75
C SER A 29 -8.98 11.49 4.27
N ASP A 30 -7.68 11.80 4.14
CA ASP A 30 -6.67 10.81 3.78
C ASP A 30 -6.36 9.88 4.96
N ARG A 31 -6.77 8.62 4.87
CA ARG A 31 -6.56 7.60 5.91
C ARG A 31 -5.08 7.26 6.16
N LEU A 32 -4.18 7.61 5.22
CA LEU A 32 -2.74 7.44 5.36
C LEU A 32 -1.99 8.72 5.76
N TRP A 33 -2.70 9.82 6.08
CA TRP A 33 -2.10 11.13 6.29
C TRP A 33 -0.83 11.14 7.15
N LYS A 34 -0.76 10.30 8.18
CA LYS A 34 0.43 10.20 9.07
C LYS A 34 1.69 9.70 8.37
N VAL A 35 1.55 8.94 7.31
CA VAL A 35 2.67 8.30 6.60
C VAL A 35 2.64 8.59 5.10
N ARG A 36 1.66 9.33 4.61
CA ARG A 36 1.43 9.58 3.18
C ARG A 36 2.68 10.05 2.46
N ASN A 37 3.31 11.12 2.95
CA ASN A 37 4.49 11.69 2.29
C ASN A 37 5.64 10.69 2.16
N VAL A 38 5.92 9.94 3.23
CA VAL A 38 6.99 8.92 3.20
C VAL A 38 6.62 7.77 2.28
N PHE A 39 5.37 7.33 2.33
CA PHE A 39 4.87 6.26 1.47
C PHE A 39 5.01 6.63 -0.02
N ASP A 40 4.54 7.81 -0.40
CA ASP A 40 4.56 8.27 -1.78
C ASP A 40 6.00 8.49 -2.30
N ILE A 41 6.89 9.06 -1.47
CA ILE A 41 8.31 9.21 -1.81
C ILE A 41 8.96 7.84 -2.05
N LEU A 42 8.73 6.87 -1.18
CA LEU A 42 9.29 5.53 -1.33
C LEU A 42 8.76 4.84 -2.59
N ASN A 43 7.46 4.91 -2.83
CA ASN A 43 6.82 4.31 -3.99
C ASN A 43 7.35 4.89 -5.31
N GLN A 44 7.48 6.21 -5.39
CA GLN A 44 8.12 6.88 -6.53
C GLN A 44 9.57 6.47 -6.73
N LYS A 45 10.33 6.28 -5.65
CA LYS A 45 11.73 5.84 -5.75
C LYS A 45 11.83 4.40 -6.23
N PHE A 46 10.97 3.51 -5.77
CA PHE A 46 10.96 2.11 -6.23
C PHE A 46 10.78 2.02 -7.75
N SER A 47 9.80 2.72 -8.31
CA SER A 47 9.55 2.73 -9.75
C SER A 47 10.63 3.47 -10.55
N LYS A 48 11.29 4.49 -9.96
CA LYS A 48 12.32 5.27 -10.63
C LYS A 48 13.65 4.52 -10.78
N PHE A 49 14.03 3.73 -9.76
CA PHE A 49 15.35 3.09 -9.73
C PHE A 49 15.38 1.67 -10.28
N TYR A 50 14.25 1.12 -10.66
CA TYR A 50 14.15 -0.23 -11.15
C TYR A 50 13.24 -0.32 -12.38
N ASN A 51 13.71 -1.06 -13.39
CA ASN A 51 12.90 -1.38 -14.56
C ASN A 51 12.48 -2.86 -14.46
N PRO A 52 11.18 -3.16 -14.29
CA PRO A 52 10.73 -4.52 -14.07
C PRO A 52 10.95 -5.39 -15.31
N SER A 53 11.10 -6.68 -15.11
CA SER A 53 11.20 -7.66 -16.19
C SER A 53 9.87 -7.77 -16.98
N GLU A 54 9.87 -8.51 -18.09
CA GLU A 54 8.66 -8.75 -18.91
C GLU A 54 7.51 -9.33 -18.09
N HIS A 55 7.80 -10.17 -17.10
CA HIS A 55 6.80 -10.84 -16.26
C HIS A 55 6.64 -10.10 -14.93
N VAL A 56 5.44 -9.61 -14.67
CA VAL A 56 5.08 -8.90 -13.44
C VAL A 56 3.83 -9.52 -12.82
N ALA A 57 3.74 -9.46 -11.50
CA ALA A 57 2.60 -10.00 -10.76
C ALA A 57 2.04 -8.97 -9.79
N VAL A 58 0.72 -8.95 -9.63
CA VAL A 58 0.05 -8.23 -8.55
C VAL A 58 -0.18 -9.19 -7.39
N GLU A 59 0.45 -8.88 -6.26
CA GLU A 59 0.46 -9.67 -5.04
C GLU A 59 -0.31 -8.97 -3.92
N GLU A 60 -1.00 -9.76 -3.08
CA GLU A 60 -1.64 -9.29 -1.86
C GLU A 60 -0.83 -9.65 -0.62
N VAL A 61 -0.41 -8.65 0.13
CA VAL A 61 0.34 -8.82 1.37
C VAL A 61 -0.45 -8.29 2.55
N ILE A 62 -0.48 -9.06 3.65
CA ILE A 62 -1.04 -8.62 4.93
C ILE A 62 0.10 -8.30 5.89
N VAL A 63 0.29 -7.02 6.16
CA VAL A 63 1.21 -6.54 7.18
C VAL A 63 0.53 -6.63 8.53
N LYS A 64 1.03 -7.50 9.43
CA LYS A 64 0.46 -7.67 10.78
C LYS A 64 0.43 -6.35 11.53
N TYR A 65 -0.75 -5.92 11.93
CA TYR A 65 -0.94 -4.67 12.65
C TYR A 65 -2.00 -4.83 13.75
N LYS A 66 -1.66 -4.49 14.98
CA LYS A 66 -2.55 -4.60 16.14
C LYS A 66 -3.14 -3.25 16.55
N GLY A 67 -2.65 -2.14 15.98
CA GLY A 67 -3.13 -0.80 16.30
C GLY A 67 -4.56 -0.53 15.82
N ARG A 68 -5.07 0.64 16.15
CA ARG A 68 -6.40 1.11 15.77
C ARG A 68 -6.30 1.94 14.49
N VAL A 69 -6.69 1.37 13.36
CA VAL A 69 -6.88 2.07 12.09
C VAL A 69 -8.18 1.58 11.44
N ILE A 70 -8.91 2.48 10.79
CA ILE A 70 -10.23 2.22 10.20
C ILE A 70 -10.13 1.16 9.09
N PHE A 71 -9.04 1.15 8.33
CA PHE A 71 -8.81 0.25 7.20
C PHE A 71 -8.10 -1.07 7.56
N ARG A 72 -7.97 -1.39 8.86
CA ARG A 72 -7.48 -2.70 9.28
C ARG A 72 -8.42 -3.81 8.82
N GLN A 73 -7.85 -4.82 8.17
CA GLN A 73 -8.60 -5.96 7.64
C GLN A 73 -8.55 -7.15 8.60
N TYR A 74 -9.65 -7.90 8.60
CA TYR A 74 -9.72 -9.23 9.18
C TYR A 74 -9.89 -10.25 8.06
N ILE A 75 -8.92 -11.17 7.90
CA ILE A 75 -8.90 -12.17 6.85
C ILE A 75 -8.68 -13.54 7.51
N PRO A 76 -9.75 -14.26 7.85
CA PRO A 76 -9.69 -15.48 8.68
C PRO A 76 -8.87 -16.61 8.06
N LYS A 77 -8.82 -16.67 6.72
CA LYS A 77 -8.11 -17.73 5.97
C LYS A 77 -6.59 -17.52 5.88
N LYS A 78 -6.07 -16.32 6.18
CA LYS A 78 -4.62 -16.04 6.14
C LYS A 78 -4.00 -16.31 7.52
N HIS A 79 -2.73 -16.74 7.52
CA HIS A 79 -1.96 -16.94 8.76
C HIS A 79 -1.94 -15.67 9.64
N LYS A 80 -1.80 -14.50 9.03
CA LYS A 80 -1.92 -13.19 9.68
C LYS A 80 -3.37 -12.71 9.54
N ARG A 81 -4.24 -13.07 10.46
CA ARG A 81 -5.68 -12.77 10.38
C ARG A 81 -6.04 -11.30 10.48
N PHE A 82 -5.22 -10.48 11.14
CA PHE A 82 -5.45 -9.04 11.32
C PHE A 82 -4.25 -8.25 10.81
N GLY A 83 -4.50 -7.24 10.02
CA GLY A 83 -3.44 -6.39 9.52
C GLY A 83 -3.89 -5.34 8.51
N ILE A 84 -2.90 -4.66 7.96
CA ILE A 84 -3.07 -3.73 6.85
C ILE A 84 -2.84 -4.52 5.57
N LYS A 85 -3.81 -4.45 4.67
CA LYS A 85 -3.75 -5.08 3.36
C LYS A 85 -3.06 -4.14 2.37
N ILE A 86 -2.04 -4.64 1.71
CA ILE A 86 -1.26 -3.92 0.70
C ILE A 86 -1.29 -4.76 -0.58
N TYR A 87 -1.58 -4.12 -1.71
CA TYR A 87 -1.33 -4.68 -3.02
C TYR A 87 0.00 -4.15 -3.53
N LYS A 88 0.80 -5.00 -4.12
CA LYS A 88 2.10 -4.64 -4.68
C LYS A 88 2.27 -5.24 -6.07
N LEU A 89 2.88 -4.47 -6.96
CA LEU A 89 3.33 -4.93 -8.26
C LEU A 89 4.78 -5.36 -8.14
N CYS A 90 5.05 -6.62 -8.43
CA CYS A 90 6.39 -7.22 -8.33
C CYS A 90 6.78 -7.88 -9.64
N ASP A 91 8.07 -8.06 -9.84
CA ASP A 91 8.58 -8.94 -10.89
C ASP A 91 9.08 -10.27 -10.32
N LYS A 92 9.66 -11.11 -11.18
CA LYS A 92 10.22 -12.44 -10.82
C LYS A 92 11.35 -12.39 -9.78
N THR A 93 11.95 -11.23 -9.52
CA THR A 93 12.99 -11.04 -8.49
C THR A 93 12.41 -10.68 -7.13
N GLU A 94 11.08 -10.65 -7.01
CA GLU A 94 10.32 -10.20 -5.83
C GLU A 94 10.50 -8.71 -5.52
N TYR A 95 11.16 -7.95 -6.40
CA TYR A 95 11.28 -6.50 -6.23
C TYR A 95 9.92 -5.85 -6.34
N THR A 96 9.55 -5.05 -5.34
CA THR A 96 8.30 -4.27 -5.35
C THR A 96 8.51 -3.01 -6.19
N TYR A 97 7.89 -2.97 -7.37
CA TYR A 97 7.96 -1.84 -8.28
C TYR A 97 6.98 -0.72 -7.91
N ASP A 98 5.77 -1.10 -7.53
CA ASP A 98 4.73 -0.17 -7.08
C ASP A 98 3.87 -0.84 -6.01
N MET A 99 3.26 -0.07 -5.12
CA MET A 99 2.38 -0.61 -4.08
C MET A 99 1.26 0.37 -3.71
N THR A 100 0.11 -0.18 -3.30
CA THR A 100 -1.01 0.61 -2.79
C THR A 100 -1.61 -0.04 -1.56
N VAL A 101 -2.03 0.79 -0.59
CA VAL A 101 -2.68 0.33 0.63
C VAL A 101 -4.18 0.25 0.41
N TYR A 102 -4.78 -0.86 0.79
CA TYR A 102 -6.23 -0.99 0.82
C TYR A 102 -6.84 -0.16 1.95
N LEU A 103 -7.53 0.90 1.62
CA LEU A 103 -8.10 1.85 2.58
C LEU A 103 -9.57 1.61 2.93
N GLY A 104 -10.18 0.56 2.38
CA GLY A 104 -11.59 0.24 2.54
C GLY A 104 -12.35 0.26 1.22
N ARG A 105 -13.53 -0.39 1.22
CA ARG A 105 -14.37 -0.54 0.02
C ARG A 105 -14.85 0.82 -0.50
N ASP A 106 -15.13 1.74 0.38
CA ASP A 106 -15.59 3.10 0.11
C ASP A 106 -14.55 3.97 -0.61
N ARG A 107 -13.26 3.63 -0.49
CA ARG A 107 -12.13 4.41 -1.03
C ARG A 107 -11.54 3.87 -2.33
N GLN A 108 -11.96 2.70 -2.77
CA GLN A 108 -11.41 2.08 -3.99
C GLN A 108 -12.28 2.24 -5.25
N ARG A 109 -13.45 2.88 -5.15
CA ARG A 109 -14.31 3.09 -6.30
C ARG A 109 -14.00 4.40 -6.99
N THR A 110 -13.12 4.36 -7.97
CA THR A 110 -12.80 5.51 -8.82
C THR A 110 -13.81 5.70 -9.97
N ALA A 111 -14.60 4.66 -10.29
CA ALA A 111 -15.64 4.74 -11.32
C ALA A 111 -16.80 3.77 -11.00
N LEU A 112 -18.03 4.19 -11.32
CA LEU A 112 -19.26 3.45 -11.03
C LEU A 112 -19.33 2.04 -11.63
N TYR A 113 -18.52 1.73 -12.63
CA TYR A 113 -18.52 0.48 -13.39
C TYR A 113 -17.28 -0.40 -13.16
N LEU A 114 -16.30 0.05 -12.34
CA LEU A 114 -15.12 -0.75 -12.03
C LEU A 114 -15.27 -1.47 -10.68
N THR A 115 -14.89 -2.74 -10.63
CA THR A 115 -14.74 -3.43 -9.36
C THR A 115 -13.53 -2.88 -8.61
N ALA A 116 -13.51 -3.03 -7.27
CA ALA A 116 -12.38 -2.62 -6.44
C ALA A 116 -11.04 -3.24 -6.91
N THR A 117 -11.08 -4.49 -7.38
CA THR A 117 -9.91 -5.18 -7.93
C THR A 117 -9.44 -4.53 -9.22
N HIS A 118 -10.33 -4.24 -10.17
CA HIS A 118 -9.97 -3.55 -11.41
C HIS A 118 -9.34 -2.19 -11.16
N ALA A 119 -9.91 -1.39 -10.25
CA ALA A 119 -9.37 -0.08 -9.90
C ALA A 119 -7.95 -0.18 -9.32
N THR A 120 -7.73 -1.15 -8.41
CA THR A 120 -6.41 -1.39 -7.82
C THR A 120 -5.37 -1.82 -8.86
N VAL A 121 -5.73 -2.76 -9.74
CA VAL A 121 -4.83 -3.23 -10.78
C VAL A 121 -4.49 -2.13 -11.77
N SER A 122 -5.50 -1.39 -12.22
CA SER A 122 -5.31 -0.26 -13.13
C SER A 122 -4.37 0.80 -12.55
N GLU A 123 -4.52 1.11 -11.26
CA GLU A 123 -3.64 2.06 -10.55
C GLU A 123 -2.20 1.55 -10.47
N LEU A 124 -1.98 0.30 -10.05
CA LEU A 124 -0.65 -0.29 -9.92
C LEU A 124 0.07 -0.45 -11.25
N THR A 125 -0.67 -0.69 -12.32
CA THR A 125 -0.07 -0.97 -13.65
C THR A 125 0.07 0.26 -14.52
N LYS A 126 -0.46 1.42 -14.13
CA LYS A 126 -0.47 2.64 -14.95
C LYS A 126 0.89 3.01 -15.53
N ASN A 127 1.97 2.82 -14.78
CA ASN A 127 3.33 3.19 -15.18
C ASN A 127 4.00 2.16 -16.12
N ILE A 128 3.41 0.98 -16.31
CA ILE A 128 3.95 -0.09 -17.15
C ILE A 128 3.05 -0.45 -18.33
N GLN A 129 1.87 0.16 -18.43
CA GLN A 129 0.94 -0.06 -19.55
C GLN A 129 1.57 0.28 -20.89
N GLY A 130 1.33 -0.55 -21.90
CA GLY A 130 1.87 -0.35 -23.25
C GLY A 130 3.35 -0.67 -23.43
N ARG A 131 4.05 -1.16 -22.39
CA ARG A 131 5.47 -1.50 -22.43
C ARG A 131 5.78 -2.97 -22.69
N GLY A 132 4.77 -3.79 -23.04
CA GLY A 132 4.95 -5.20 -23.37
C GLY A 132 5.07 -6.14 -22.17
N HIS A 133 4.73 -5.71 -20.97
CA HIS A 133 4.73 -6.58 -19.79
C HIS A 133 3.57 -7.58 -19.79
N LYS A 134 3.82 -8.77 -19.28
CA LYS A 134 2.82 -9.82 -19.00
C LYS A 134 2.42 -9.75 -17.54
N LEU A 135 1.15 -9.47 -17.28
CA LEU A 135 0.61 -9.33 -15.93
C LEU A 135 0.00 -10.64 -15.42
N TYR A 136 0.38 -11.03 -14.22
CA TYR A 136 -0.16 -12.19 -13.51
C TYR A 136 -0.87 -11.72 -12.24
N MET A 137 -1.96 -12.40 -11.88
CA MET A 137 -2.72 -12.13 -10.67
C MET A 137 -3.22 -13.45 -10.10
N ASP A 138 -3.24 -13.57 -8.78
CA ASP A 138 -3.94 -14.64 -8.08
C ASP A 138 -5.44 -14.32 -8.00
N ASN A 139 -6.30 -15.33 -8.10
CA ASN A 139 -7.76 -15.23 -8.02
C ASN A 139 -8.26 -15.17 -6.58
#